data_d9bdc24a5970f775f092a50914f98dfe
#
_entry.id   d9bdc24a5970f775f092a50914f98dfe
#
_cell.length_a   1.000
_cell.length_b   1.000
_cell.length_c   1.000
_cell.angle_alpha   90.00
_cell.angle_beta   90.00
_cell.angle_gamma   90.00
#
_symmetry.space_group_name_H-M   'P 1'
#
loop_
_entity.id
_entity.type
_entity.pdbx_description
1 polymer ?
#
loop_
_entity_poly.entity_id
_entity_poly.type
_entity_poly.pdbx_seq_one_letter_code
_entity_poly.pdbx_strand_id
1 'polypeptide(L)'
;GVSIDDNTQGLHRLMAGAQYCQPLNKNFLDAKLMPTLYYQYKKKGYNLHFGAVPYRKLMHTLPEFYLSDSINYAHPNLYGALVQITGKRGFLELYCDWYGLQSRTTREAFQLMVDGEFRAKVFYAGGYISLTHLANKAAPEPRLGVCEKFSVNPLVGINLSPITPLDSFTVQAGYILGYNRERETATQHISHGVHADIYLQWRFLALRNNFFYGNN
;
A
#
# COMPACT_ATOMS: atom_id res chain seq x y z
N GLY A 1 -15.40 -14.30 -10.85
CA GLY A 1 -16.23 -13.25 -10.26
C GLY A 1 -17.59 -13.13 -10.94
N VAL A 2 -18.56 -12.59 -10.24
CA VAL A 2 -19.87 -12.25 -10.77
C VAL A 2 -19.96 -10.74 -10.89
N SER A 3 -20.48 -10.22 -12.01
CA SER A 3 -20.66 -8.79 -12.24
C SER A 3 -22.09 -8.46 -12.67
N ILE A 4 -22.59 -7.35 -12.16
CA ILE A 4 -23.85 -6.73 -12.60
C ILE A 4 -23.46 -5.32 -13.03
N ASP A 5 -23.74 -4.98 -14.28
CA ASP A 5 -23.53 -3.66 -14.85
C ASP A 5 -24.89 -2.99 -15.04
N ASP A 6 -25.13 -1.91 -14.31
CA ASP A 6 -26.24 -1.02 -14.54
C ASP A 6 -25.68 0.30 -15.10
N ASN A 7 -25.91 0.56 -16.37
CA ASN A 7 -25.45 1.76 -17.07
C ASN A 7 -25.83 3.08 -16.37
N THR A 8 -26.85 3.06 -15.53
CA THR A 8 -27.32 4.24 -14.78
C THR A 8 -26.69 4.33 -13.38
N GLN A 9 -26.48 3.20 -12.71
CA GLN A 9 -26.03 3.14 -11.32
C GLN A 9 -24.54 2.80 -11.18
N GLY A 10 -23.92 2.19 -12.17
CA GLY A 10 -22.52 1.79 -12.19
C GLY A 10 -22.31 0.27 -12.20
N LEU A 11 -21.05 -0.12 -12.24
CA LEU A 11 -20.63 -1.52 -12.32
C LEU A 11 -20.41 -2.08 -10.91
N HIS A 12 -21.15 -3.12 -10.57
CA HIS A 12 -21.04 -3.90 -9.34
C HIS A 12 -20.39 -5.25 -9.62
N ARG A 13 -19.39 -5.64 -8.85
CA ARG A 13 -18.69 -6.92 -8.98
C ARG A 13 -18.45 -7.56 -7.62
N LEU A 14 -18.69 -8.86 -7.55
CA LEU A 14 -18.19 -9.71 -6.46
C LEU A 14 -17.04 -10.55 -7.00
N MET A 15 -15.88 -10.41 -6.41
CA MET A 15 -14.63 -11.06 -6.82
C MET A 15 -14.22 -12.06 -5.76
N ALA A 16 -13.95 -13.30 -6.18
CA ALA A 16 -13.42 -14.36 -5.33
C ALA A 16 -12.19 -14.97 -5.98
N GLY A 17 -11.20 -15.34 -5.18
CA GLY A 17 -9.96 -15.96 -5.60
C GLY A 17 -9.18 -16.50 -4.43
N ALA A 18 -8.01 -17.06 -4.69
CA ALA A 18 -7.09 -17.49 -3.66
C ALA A 18 -5.66 -17.38 -4.19
N GLN A 19 -4.72 -17.12 -3.29
CA GLN A 19 -3.29 -17.21 -3.53
C GLN A 19 -2.74 -18.42 -2.76
N TYR A 20 -2.08 -19.31 -3.46
CA TYR A 20 -1.34 -20.43 -2.89
C TYR A 20 0.13 -20.03 -2.75
N CYS A 21 0.67 -20.20 -1.55
CA CYS A 21 2.03 -19.84 -1.22
C CYS A 21 2.74 -21.06 -0.62
N GLN A 22 3.72 -21.61 -1.36
CA GLN A 22 4.56 -22.73 -0.96
C GLN A 22 5.96 -22.24 -0.65
N PRO A 23 6.44 -22.29 0.63
CA PRO A 23 7.83 -22.04 0.94
C PRO A 23 8.72 -23.13 0.33
N LEU A 24 9.82 -22.73 -0.33
CA LEU A 24 10.70 -23.64 -1.07
C LEU A 24 11.42 -24.69 -0.19
N ASN A 25 11.58 -24.41 1.10
CA ASN A 25 12.31 -25.26 2.04
C ASN A 25 11.39 -25.98 3.05
N LYS A 26 10.09 -26.06 2.76
CA LYS A 26 9.10 -26.67 3.64
C LYS A 26 8.27 -27.74 2.93
N ASN A 27 7.62 -28.60 3.72
CA ASN A 27 6.73 -29.63 3.17
C ASN A 27 5.53 -29.00 2.47
N PHE A 28 4.97 -29.74 1.49
CA PHE A 28 3.78 -29.30 0.77
C PHE A 28 2.60 -28.94 1.66
N LEU A 29 2.45 -29.63 2.81
CA LEU A 29 1.40 -29.35 3.79
C LEU A 29 1.60 -28.05 4.59
N ASP A 30 2.80 -27.46 4.54
CA ASP A 30 3.09 -26.16 5.17
C ASP A 30 2.69 -24.98 4.28
N ALA A 31 2.14 -25.26 3.12
CA ALA A 31 1.63 -24.24 2.21
C ALA A 31 0.47 -23.45 2.82
N LYS A 32 0.43 -22.16 2.51
CA LYS A 32 -0.65 -21.28 2.92
C LYS A 32 -1.58 -20.98 1.76
N LEU A 33 -2.88 -21.17 1.97
CA LEU A 33 -3.91 -20.71 1.06
C LEU A 33 -4.51 -19.43 1.62
N MET A 34 -4.38 -18.33 0.88
CA MET A 34 -4.88 -17.02 1.27
C MET A 34 -6.07 -16.64 0.40
N PRO A 35 -7.30 -16.71 0.94
CA PRO A 35 -8.50 -16.38 0.18
C PRO A 35 -8.57 -14.89 -0.10
N THR A 36 -9.14 -14.55 -1.24
CA THR A 36 -9.48 -13.20 -1.69
C THR A 36 -10.98 -13.17 -1.94
N LEU A 37 -11.69 -12.29 -1.26
CA LEU A 37 -13.11 -12.05 -1.47
C LEU A 37 -13.40 -10.59 -1.24
N TYR A 38 -13.83 -9.88 -2.28
CA TYR A 38 -14.18 -8.47 -2.17
C TYR A 38 -15.29 -8.07 -3.13
N TYR A 39 -16.03 -7.07 -2.69
CA TYR A 39 -16.98 -6.34 -3.52
C TYR A 39 -16.29 -5.14 -4.16
N GLN A 40 -16.61 -4.87 -5.44
CA GLN A 40 -16.17 -3.69 -6.17
C GLN A 40 -17.38 -2.93 -6.71
N TYR A 41 -17.37 -1.62 -6.50
CA TYR A 41 -18.26 -0.67 -7.18
C TYR A 41 -17.44 0.31 -8.00
N LYS A 42 -17.75 0.46 -9.29
CA LYS A 42 -17.05 1.37 -10.19
C LYS A 42 -18.04 2.26 -10.94
N LYS A 43 -17.85 3.57 -10.83
CA LYS A 43 -18.64 4.57 -11.57
C LYS A 43 -17.78 5.80 -11.88
N LYS A 44 -17.68 6.17 -13.17
CA LYS A 44 -17.14 7.44 -13.70
C LYS A 44 -16.04 8.10 -12.86
N GLY A 45 -14.86 7.46 -12.78
CA GLY A 45 -13.71 7.99 -12.02
C GLY A 45 -13.67 7.59 -10.54
N TYR A 46 -14.68 6.92 -10.03
CA TYR A 46 -14.73 6.37 -8.67
C TYR A 46 -14.65 4.84 -8.73
N ASN A 47 -13.86 4.26 -7.87
CA ASN A 47 -13.73 2.83 -7.71
C ASN A 47 -13.60 2.49 -6.22
N LEU A 48 -14.57 1.75 -5.70
CA LEU A 48 -14.65 1.35 -4.30
C LEU A 48 -14.47 -0.15 -4.22
N HIS A 49 -13.66 -0.59 -3.28
CA HIS A 49 -13.49 -2.00 -2.96
C HIS A 49 -13.71 -2.21 -1.47
N PHE A 50 -14.33 -3.32 -1.11
CA PHE A 50 -14.57 -3.70 0.29
C PHE A 50 -14.40 -5.21 0.48
N GLY A 51 -13.59 -5.61 1.46
CA GLY A 51 -13.31 -7.00 1.82
C GLY A 51 -11.82 -7.32 1.80
N ALA A 52 -11.45 -8.54 1.39
CA ALA A 52 -10.07 -8.95 1.20
C ALA A 52 -9.60 -8.54 -0.21
N VAL A 53 -9.05 -7.34 -0.34
CA VAL A 53 -8.67 -6.70 -1.61
C VAL A 53 -7.17 -6.90 -1.87
N PRO A 54 -6.74 -7.48 -3.00
CA PRO A 54 -5.31 -7.62 -3.28
C PRO A 54 -4.60 -6.27 -3.39
N TYR A 55 -3.43 -6.11 -2.77
CA TYR A 55 -2.58 -4.90 -2.87
C TYR A 55 -2.23 -4.52 -4.31
N ARG A 56 -2.21 -5.49 -5.24
CA ARG A 56 -2.04 -5.23 -6.69
C ARG A 56 -3.18 -4.41 -7.32
N LYS A 57 -4.26 -4.10 -6.57
CA LYS A 57 -5.34 -3.21 -6.98
C LYS A 57 -5.07 -1.75 -6.67
N LEU A 58 -4.05 -1.46 -5.88
CA LEU A 58 -3.58 -0.09 -5.66
C LEU A 58 -3.17 0.56 -6.98
N MET A 59 -3.33 1.87 -7.06
CA MET A 59 -2.98 2.66 -8.24
C MET A 59 -1.47 2.68 -8.49
N HIS A 60 -0.69 2.68 -7.41
CA HIS A 60 0.77 2.55 -7.43
C HIS A 60 1.24 1.37 -6.57
N THR A 61 2.39 0.80 -6.94
CA THR A 61 3.14 -0.07 -6.04
C THR A 61 3.68 0.79 -4.91
N LEU A 62 3.36 0.42 -3.68
CA LEU A 62 3.87 1.12 -2.50
C LEU A 62 5.39 1.01 -2.42
N PRO A 63 6.09 2.06 -1.97
CA PRO A 63 7.51 1.97 -1.63
C PRO A 63 7.78 0.85 -0.61
N GLU A 64 8.97 0.23 -0.70
CA GLU A 64 9.34 -0.92 0.15
C GLU A 64 9.29 -0.61 1.66
N PHE A 65 9.49 0.63 2.05
CA PHE A 65 9.39 1.04 3.45
C PHE A 65 7.95 1.11 3.98
N TYR A 66 6.92 1.08 3.10
CA TYR A 66 5.52 0.90 3.48
C TYR A 66 5.05 -0.54 3.34
N LEU A 67 5.45 -1.22 2.26
CA LEU A 67 5.07 -2.59 1.97
C LEU A 67 6.24 -3.32 1.31
N SER A 68 7.04 -4.03 2.10
CA SER A 68 8.13 -4.83 1.56
C SER A 68 7.60 -6.04 0.76
N ASP A 69 8.40 -6.52 -0.19
CA ASP A 69 8.06 -7.71 -0.99
C ASP A 69 7.76 -8.93 -0.12
N SER A 70 8.49 -9.11 0.99
CA SER A 70 8.27 -10.22 1.92
C SER A 70 6.92 -10.10 2.64
N ILE A 71 6.51 -8.90 3.04
CA ILE A 71 5.20 -8.66 3.64
C ILE A 71 4.10 -8.86 2.59
N ASN A 72 4.25 -8.31 1.40
CA ASN A 72 3.30 -8.48 0.30
C ASN A 72 3.13 -9.95 -0.12
N TYR A 73 4.21 -10.74 -0.06
CA TYR A 73 4.16 -12.18 -0.29
C TYR A 73 3.41 -12.92 0.81
N ALA A 74 3.63 -12.57 2.09
CA ALA A 74 2.99 -13.20 3.24
C ALA A 74 1.54 -12.73 3.46
N HIS A 75 1.22 -11.50 3.08
CA HIS A 75 -0.08 -10.83 3.26
C HIS A 75 -0.44 -10.05 2.00
N PRO A 76 -0.87 -10.72 0.91
CA PRO A 76 -1.09 -10.09 -0.39
C PRO A 76 -2.37 -9.28 -0.49
N ASN A 77 -3.21 -9.31 0.54
CA ASN A 77 -4.49 -8.62 0.57
C ASN A 77 -4.53 -7.60 1.71
N LEU A 78 -5.10 -6.44 1.44
CA LEU A 78 -5.64 -5.57 2.47
C LEU A 78 -7.02 -6.09 2.90
N TYR A 79 -7.32 -5.99 4.20
CA TYR A 79 -8.60 -6.43 4.76
C TYR A 79 -9.40 -5.20 5.22
N GLY A 80 -10.31 -4.73 4.40
CA GLY A 80 -11.10 -3.54 4.69
C GLY A 80 -11.65 -2.84 3.49
N ALA A 81 -11.32 -1.57 3.30
CA ALA A 81 -11.86 -0.72 2.24
C ALA A 81 -10.75 -0.02 1.45
N LEU A 82 -10.97 0.11 0.15
CA LEU A 82 -10.13 0.86 -0.78
C LEU A 82 -11.01 1.78 -1.61
N VAL A 83 -10.70 3.06 -1.62
CA VAL A 83 -11.38 4.12 -2.38
C VAL A 83 -10.40 4.73 -3.35
N GLN A 84 -10.74 4.75 -4.62
CA GLN A 84 -9.92 5.33 -5.68
C GLN A 84 -10.72 6.37 -6.45
N ILE A 85 -10.15 7.56 -6.60
CA ILE A 85 -10.71 8.66 -7.36
C ILE A 85 -9.72 8.99 -8.48
N THR A 86 -10.16 8.86 -9.73
CA THR A 86 -9.30 9.11 -10.89
C THR A 86 -9.80 10.30 -11.69
N GLY A 87 -8.89 11.20 -12.01
CA GLY A 87 -9.13 12.36 -12.83
C GLY A 87 -8.28 12.35 -14.11
N LYS A 88 -8.44 13.38 -14.94
CA LYS A 88 -7.66 13.53 -16.19
C LYS A 88 -6.15 13.71 -15.96
N ARG A 89 -5.75 14.24 -14.81
CA ARG A 89 -4.37 14.61 -14.49
C ARG A 89 -3.81 13.93 -13.26
N GLY A 90 -4.47 12.91 -12.73
CA GLY A 90 -3.98 12.23 -11.54
C GLY A 90 -5.05 11.42 -10.86
N PHE A 91 -4.73 10.96 -9.67
CA PHE A 91 -5.61 10.16 -8.84
C PHE A 91 -5.41 10.50 -7.36
N LEU A 92 -6.38 10.11 -6.57
CA LEU A 92 -6.32 10.04 -5.11
C LEU A 92 -6.81 8.66 -4.68
N GLU A 93 -6.08 8.03 -3.80
CA GLU A 93 -6.39 6.72 -3.25
C GLU A 93 -6.39 6.78 -1.73
N LEU A 94 -7.34 6.10 -1.11
CA LEU A 94 -7.45 5.94 0.33
C LEU A 94 -7.74 4.48 0.63
N TYR A 95 -6.99 3.85 1.54
CA TYR A 95 -7.37 2.55 2.06
C TYR A 95 -7.27 2.46 3.58
N CYS A 96 -8.09 1.57 4.13
CA CYS A 96 -8.01 1.09 5.49
C CYS A 96 -7.75 -0.41 5.44
N ASP A 97 -6.63 -0.84 5.99
CA ASP A 97 -6.28 -2.25 6.13
C ASP A 97 -6.29 -2.65 7.59
N TRP A 98 -7.24 -3.50 7.96
CA TRP A 98 -7.37 -4.05 9.31
C TRP A 98 -6.75 -5.45 9.36
N TYR A 99 -5.42 -5.52 9.44
CA TYR A 99 -4.67 -6.76 9.30
C TYR A 99 -4.47 -7.54 10.61
N GLY A 100 -4.86 -6.99 11.76
CA GLY A 100 -4.80 -7.63 13.07
C GLY A 100 -6.11 -7.53 13.85
N LEU A 101 -6.84 -8.66 14.00
CA LEU A 101 -7.98 -8.73 14.89
C LEU A 101 -7.50 -9.02 16.31
N GLN A 102 -7.95 -8.23 17.27
CA GLN A 102 -7.58 -8.41 18.69
C GLN A 102 -8.00 -9.78 19.21
N SER A 103 -7.05 -10.48 19.79
CA SER A 103 -7.26 -11.76 20.47
C SER A 103 -6.35 -11.87 21.70
N ARG A 104 -6.38 -13.01 22.39
CA ARG A 104 -5.42 -13.28 23.48
C ARG A 104 -3.97 -13.30 23.03
N THR A 105 -3.70 -13.65 21.77
CA THR A 105 -2.36 -13.80 21.21
C THR A 105 -2.00 -12.74 20.18
N THR A 106 -2.99 -12.09 19.59
CA THR A 106 -2.82 -11.12 18.50
C THR A 106 -3.19 -9.72 18.97
N ARG A 107 -2.38 -8.72 18.59
CA ARG A 107 -2.68 -7.30 18.76
C ARG A 107 -3.72 -6.87 17.73
N GLU A 108 -4.59 -5.94 18.11
CA GLU A 108 -5.34 -5.19 17.10
C GLU A 108 -4.39 -4.31 16.31
N ALA A 109 -4.51 -4.37 15.00
CA ALA A 109 -3.63 -3.63 14.11
C ALA A 109 -4.38 -3.19 12.85
N PHE A 110 -4.35 -1.89 12.57
CA PHE A 110 -4.87 -1.36 11.32
C PHE A 110 -3.95 -0.26 10.77
N GLN A 111 -4.00 -0.08 9.48
CA GLN A 111 -3.32 0.98 8.76
C GLN A 111 -4.32 1.76 7.92
N LEU A 112 -4.25 3.09 8.03
CA LEU A 112 -4.87 4.02 7.10
C LEU A 112 -3.78 4.56 6.18
N MET A 113 -4.02 4.56 4.88
CA MET A 113 -3.13 5.14 3.90
C MET A 113 -3.90 6.05 2.96
N VAL A 114 -3.34 7.19 2.70
CA VAL A 114 -3.77 8.11 1.63
C VAL A 114 -2.58 8.28 0.71
N ASP A 115 -2.78 8.06 -0.58
CA ASP A 115 -1.79 8.41 -1.59
C ASP A 115 -2.45 9.07 -2.78
N GLY A 116 -1.66 9.78 -3.57
CA GLY A 116 -2.14 10.43 -4.76
C GLY A 116 -1.02 11.03 -5.58
N GLU A 117 -1.37 11.29 -6.83
CA GLU A 117 -0.45 11.88 -7.79
C GLU A 117 -1.18 12.85 -8.71
N PHE A 118 -0.54 13.98 -8.99
CA PHE A 118 -0.93 14.94 -10.01
C PHE A 118 0.14 15.02 -11.09
N ARG A 119 -0.27 14.95 -12.35
CA ARG A 119 0.61 14.95 -13.53
C ARG A 119 0.43 16.20 -14.39
N ALA A 120 1.56 16.80 -14.75
CA ALA A 120 1.63 17.96 -15.65
C ALA A 120 2.72 17.74 -16.70
N LYS A 121 2.33 17.31 -17.90
CA LYS A 121 3.25 16.89 -18.98
C LYS A 121 4.17 15.76 -18.51
N VAL A 122 5.48 16.00 -18.46
CA VAL A 122 6.48 15.04 -17.98
C VAL A 122 6.67 15.07 -16.47
N PHE A 123 6.19 16.11 -15.79
CA PHE A 123 6.35 16.26 -14.34
C PHE A 123 5.17 15.67 -13.59
N TYR A 124 5.43 15.13 -12.42
CA TYR A 124 4.40 14.73 -11.46
C TYR A 124 4.80 15.08 -10.03
N ALA A 125 3.81 15.29 -9.21
CA ALA A 125 3.95 15.51 -7.78
C ALA A 125 2.87 14.73 -7.05
N GLY A 126 3.22 14.18 -5.91
CA GLY A 126 2.30 13.35 -5.13
C GLY A 126 2.85 13.03 -3.76
N GLY A 127 2.42 11.92 -3.21
CA GLY A 127 2.96 11.43 -1.94
C GLY A 127 2.03 10.50 -1.21
N TYR A 128 2.48 10.13 -0.02
CA TYR A 128 1.82 9.18 0.87
C TYR A 128 1.64 9.79 2.26
N ILE A 129 0.52 9.50 2.88
CA ILE A 129 0.26 9.77 4.30
C ILE A 129 -0.20 8.46 4.90
N SER A 130 0.45 7.99 5.95
CA SER A 130 0.05 6.76 6.63
C SER A 130 -0.14 6.96 8.13
N LEU A 131 -1.12 6.26 8.68
CA LEU A 131 -1.35 6.11 10.10
C LEU A 131 -1.47 4.62 10.40
N THR A 132 -0.57 4.08 11.22
CA THR A 132 -0.65 2.71 11.70
C THR A 132 -0.95 2.74 13.20
N HIS A 133 -1.96 1.97 13.61
CA HIS A 133 -2.33 1.79 14.99
C HIS A 133 -2.12 0.35 15.41
N LEU A 134 -1.42 0.15 16.53
CA LEU A 134 -1.18 -1.13 17.14
C LEU A 134 -1.68 -1.07 18.59
N ALA A 135 -2.82 -1.70 18.87
CA ALA A 135 -3.38 -1.80 20.23
C ALA A 135 -2.74 -2.95 21.03
N ASN A 136 -3.12 -3.07 22.27
CA ASN A 136 -2.72 -4.20 23.13
C ASN A 136 -3.45 -5.49 22.73
N LYS A 137 -2.89 -6.63 23.16
CA LYS A 137 -3.59 -7.92 23.15
C LYS A 137 -4.75 -7.91 24.16
N ALA A 138 -5.71 -8.79 23.98
CA ALA A 138 -6.78 -9.00 24.96
C ALA A 138 -6.28 -9.68 26.26
N ALA A 139 -5.12 -10.38 26.22
CA ALA A 139 -4.47 -10.94 27.39
C ALA A 139 -3.74 -9.85 28.20
N PRO A 140 -3.84 -9.87 29.56
CA PRO A 140 -3.28 -8.82 30.39
C PRO A 140 -1.75 -8.78 30.45
N GLU A 141 -1.06 -9.87 30.12
CA GLU A 141 0.40 -9.99 30.27
C GLU A 141 1.07 -10.67 29.06
N PRO A 142 2.25 -10.25 28.63
CA PRO A 142 2.84 -8.92 28.87
C PRO A 142 2.10 -7.83 28.07
N ARG A 143 1.89 -6.68 28.67
CA ARG A 143 1.38 -5.50 27.94
C ARG A 143 2.46 -5.01 26.97
N LEU A 144 2.10 -4.89 25.69
CA LEU A 144 3.01 -4.43 24.65
C LEU A 144 2.87 -2.92 24.36
N GLY A 145 1.97 -2.25 25.09
CA GLY A 145 1.66 -0.85 24.86
C GLY A 145 0.85 -0.59 23.59
N VAL A 146 0.20 0.57 23.54
CA VAL A 146 -0.43 1.09 22.32
C VAL A 146 0.63 1.90 21.58
N CYS A 147 0.87 1.53 20.32
CA CYS A 147 1.82 2.21 19.44
C CYS A 147 1.09 2.84 18.26
N GLU A 148 1.36 4.11 18.03
CA GLU A 148 0.84 4.88 16.90
C GLU A 148 2.01 5.33 16.05
N LYS A 149 1.92 5.06 14.74
CA LYS A 149 2.93 5.48 13.77
C LYS A 149 2.24 6.34 12.72
N PHE A 150 2.72 7.54 12.55
CA PHE A 150 2.28 8.45 11.51
C PHE A 150 3.43 8.76 10.58
N SER A 151 3.20 8.81 9.28
CA SER A 151 4.22 9.26 8.33
C SER A 151 3.62 10.08 7.19
N VAL A 152 4.42 11.00 6.69
CA VAL A 152 4.14 11.81 5.50
C VAL A 152 5.33 11.70 4.57
N ASN A 153 5.05 11.44 3.30
CA ASN A 153 6.06 11.30 2.27
C ASN A 153 5.64 12.07 1.01
N PRO A 154 5.86 13.39 0.92
CA PRO A 154 5.73 14.13 -0.33
C PRO A 154 6.82 13.72 -1.31
N LEU A 155 6.47 13.64 -2.59
CA LEU A 155 7.40 13.31 -3.67
C LEU A 155 7.14 14.16 -4.91
N VAL A 156 8.19 14.32 -5.71
CA VAL A 156 8.14 14.91 -7.03
C VAL A 156 8.93 14.03 -8.00
N GLY A 157 8.52 14.01 -9.25
CA GLY A 157 9.19 13.19 -10.24
C GLY A 157 9.01 13.67 -11.67
N ILE A 158 9.76 13.02 -12.56
CA ILE A 158 9.76 13.27 -13.99
C ILE A 158 9.59 11.92 -14.70
N ASN A 159 8.64 11.85 -15.61
CA ASN A 159 8.47 10.74 -16.54
C ASN A 159 9.03 11.14 -17.91
N LEU A 160 10.19 10.62 -18.23
CA LEU A 160 10.90 10.88 -19.48
C LEU A 160 10.57 9.84 -20.58
N SER A 161 9.73 8.86 -20.32
CA SER A 161 9.32 7.84 -21.31
C SER A 161 8.80 8.46 -22.62
N PRO A 162 7.97 9.53 -22.62
CA PRO A 162 7.45 10.08 -23.87
C PRO A 162 8.48 10.79 -24.76
N ILE A 163 9.66 11.12 -24.23
CA ILE A 163 10.69 11.91 -24.93
C ILE A 163 12.02 11.16 -25.08
N THR A 164 12.05 9.89 -24.71
CA THR A 164 13.21 9.00 -24.84
C THR A 164 12.85 7.73 -25.63
N PRO A 165 13.81 7.00 -26.21
CA PRO A 165 13.55 5.71 -26.86
C PRO A 165 13.33 4.55 -25.90
N LEU A 166 13.23 4.80 -24.60
CA LEU A 166 12.99 3.80 -23.56
C LEU A 166 11.49 3.53 -23.40
N ASP A 167 11.12 2.28 -23.12
CA ASP A 167 9.75 1.89 -22.82
C ASP A 167 9.24 2.56 -21.55
N SER A 168 10.15 2.72 -20.57
CA SER A 168 9.89 3.48 -19.35
C SER A 168 11.16 4.15 -18.84
N PHE A 169 11.04 5.42 -18.46
CA PHE A 169 12.10 6.16 -17.76
C PHE A 169 11.48 7.14 -16.80
N THR A 170 11.57 6.82 -15.50
CA THR A 170 11.07 7.69 -14.43
C THR A 170 12.16 7.96 -13.41
N VAL A 171 12.19 9.17 -12.91
CA VAL A 171 13.05 9.60 -11.81
C VAL A 171 12.17 10.34 -10.82
N GLN A 172 12.25 9.96 -9.55
CA GLN A 172 11.53 10.65 -8.49
C GLN A 172 12.39 10.82 -7.25
N ALA A 173 12.06 11.84 -6.48
CA ALA A 173 12.65 12.10 -5.18
C ALA A 173 11.56 12.51 -4.19
N GLY A 174 11.75 12.18 -2.93
CA GLY A 174 10.80 12.48 -1.88
C GLY A 174 11.47 12.65 -0.52
N TYR A 175 10.68 13.16 0.42
CA TYR A 175 11.08 13.34 1.81
C TYR A 175 10.12 12.55 2.70
N ILE A 176 10.65 11.79 3.66
CA ILE A 176 9.87 11.03 4.63
C ILE A 176 10.01 11.70 5.98
N LEU A 177 8.87 12.00 6.60
CA LEU A 177 8.76 12.39 8.00
C LEU A 177 7.93 11.33 8.72
N GLY A 178 8.51 10.70 9.73
CA GLY A 178 7.87 9.69 10.57
C GLY A 178 7.73 10.19 12.01
N TYR A 179 6.61 9.88 12.64
CA TYR A 179 6.35 10.09 14.05
C TYR A 179 5.83 8.80 14.67
N ASN A 180 6.54 8.29 15.65
CA ASN A 180 6.16 7.11 16.42
C ASN A 180 5.87 7.51 17.86
N ARG A 181 4.78 7.02 18.42
CA ARG A 181 4.39 7.22 19.81
C ARG A 181 4.05 5.88 20.45
N GLU A 182 4.70 5.59 21.55
CA GLU A 182 4.36 4.48 22.43
C GLU A 182 3.75 5.03 23.71
N ARG A 183 2.48 4.64 23.99
CA ARG A 183 1.72 5.28 25.07
C ARG A 183 2.15 4.82 26.46
N GLU A 184 2.58 3.56 26.63
CA GLU A 184 2.97 3.04 27.95
C GLU A 184 4.27 3.62 28.44
N THR A 185 5.26 3.76 27.58
CA THR A 185 6.57 4.32 27.91
C THR A 185 6.59 5.86 27.82
N ALA A 186 5.51 6.47 27.31
CA ALA A 186 5.43 7.87 26.94
C ALA A 186 6.55 8.31 25.96
N THR A 187 7.14 7.34 25.24
CA THR A 187 8.23 7.58 24.31
C THR A 187 7.68 8.12 22.99
N GLN A 188 8.35 9.14 22.49
CA GLN A 188 8.06 9.73 21.18
C GLN A 188 9.33 9.75 20.36
N HIS A 189 9.21 9.41 19.07
CA HIS A 189 10.35 9.35 18.17
C HIS A 189 9.99 9.99 16.84
N ILE A 190 10.83 10.89 16.38
CA ILE A 190 10.70 11.53 15.07
C ILE A 190 11.83 11.04 14.20
N SER A 191 11.49 10.45 13.07
CA SER A 191 12.45 10.03 12.05
C SER A 191 12.23 10.83 10.78
N HIS A 192 13.30 11.09 10.04
CA HIS A 192 13.20 11.77 8.76
C HIS A 192 14.26 11.29 7.78
N GLY A 193 13.97 11.40 6.51
CA GLY A 193 14.89 10.99 5.46
C GLY A 193 14.50 11.49 4.09
N VAL A 194 15.43 11.38 3.17
CA VAL A 194 15.21 11.62 1.74
C VAL A 194 15.31 10.29 0.99
N HIS A 195 14.56 10.15 -0.07
CA HIS A 195 14.68 9.00 -0.96
C HIS A 195 14.65 9.44 -2.41
N ALA A 196 15.24 8.63 -3.27
CA ALA A 196 15.17 8.79 -4.70
C ALA A 196 14.96 7.41 -5.34
N ASP A 197 14.19 7.36 -6.42
CA ASP A 197 13.91 6.16 -7.19
C ASP A 197 14.15 6.46 -8.67
N ILE A 198 14.88 5.59 -9.34
CA ILE A 198 15.14 5.65 -10.77
C ILE A 198 14.68 4.32 -11.35
N TYR A 199 13.78 4.39 -12.32
CA TYR A 199 13.32 3.22 -13.07
C TYR A 199 13.55 3.42 -14.56
N LEU A 200 14.25 2.45 -15.16
CA LEU A 200 14.57 2.39 -16.58
C LEU A 200 14.07 1.07 -17.13
N GLN A 201 13.40 1.08 -18.26
CA GLN A 201 13.06 -0.12 -19.01
C GLN A 201 13.33 0.06 -20.49
N TRP A 202 13.97 -0.93 -21.07
CA TRP A 202 14.20 -1.01 -22.50
C TRP A 202 13.95 -2.45 -22.95
N ARG A 203 12.87 -2.64 -23.70
CA ARG A 203 12.40 -3.96 -24.13
C ARG A 203 12.20 -4.91 -22.93
N PHE A 204 13.00 -5.97 -22.86
CA PHE A 204 12.96 -6.99 -21.81
C PHE A 204 13.89 -6.69 -20.62
N LEU A 205 14.69 -5.66 -20.72
CA LEU A 205 15.61 -5.24 -19.64
C LEU A 205 14.95 -4.13 -18.81
N ALA A 206 14.95 -4.29 -17.51
CA ALA A 206 14.52 -3.28 -16.56
C ALA A 206 15.55 -3.11 -15.45
N LEU A 207 15.81 -1.86 -15.07
CA LEU A 207 16.66 -1.49 -13.95
C LEU A 207 15.87 -0.59 -13.03
N ARG A 208 15.82 -0.93 -11.75
CA ARG A 208 15.32 -0.08 -10.69
C ARG A 208 16.40 0.15 -9.65
N ASN A 209 16.59 1.40 -9.26
CA ASN A 209 17.49 1.79 -8.21
C ASN A 209 16.74 2.65 -7.20
N ASN A 210 16.77 2.23 -5.93
CA ASN A 210 16.20 2.96 -4.81
C ASN A 210 17.34 3.46 -3.92
N PHE A 211 17.35 4.73 -3.63
CA PHE A 211 18.28 5.38 -2.72
C PHE A 211 17.49 5.92 -1.53
N PHE A 212 17.99 5.67 -0.33
CA PHE A 212 17.45 6.21 0.92
C PHE A 212 18.58 6.70 1.81
N TYR A 213 18.39 7.89 2.38
CA TYR A 213 19.26 8.44 3.40
C TYR A 213 18.41 9.14 4.47
N GLY A 214 18.59 8.75 5.73
CA GLY A 214 17.82 9.30 6.84
C GLY A 214 18.38 8.91 8.18
N ASN A 215 17.77 9.48 9.23
CA ASN A 215 18.03 9.11 10.61
C ASN A 215 16.81 8.39 11.21
N ASN A 216 17.09 7.60 12.22
CA ASN A 216 16.09 7.00 13.13
C ASN A 216 15.95 7.82 14.38
#